data_b002e6d5da8d3a0169931e17c1f5cbf2
#
_entry.id   b002e6d5da8d3a0169931e17c1f5cbf2
#
_cell.length_a   1.000
_cell.length_b   1.000
_cell.length_c   1.000
_cell.angle_alpha   90.00
_cell.angle_beta   90.00
_cell.angle_gamma   90.00
#
_symmetry.space_group_name_H-M   'P 1'
#
loop_
_entity.id
_entity.type
_entity.pdbx_description
1 polymer ?
#
loop_
_entity_poly.entity_id
_entity_poly.type
_entity_poly.pdbx_seq_one_letter_code
_entity_poly.pdbx_strand_id
1 'polypeptide(L)'
;MECAICAKHRGEGPLVGPVVWADDTVVVSHRPGDFPGYLFVETRRHVAALDELTPDEVTAVSQAAWRAARGLRAELAPEHVFSAIAGRGVAHFHQHVFVRYQGTPSELGWMDGPSWTGVPAADIHALCGRLAGHF
;
A
#
# COMPACT_ATOMS: atom_id res chain seq x y z
N MET A 1 20.27 -13.25 -4.16
CA MET A 1 19.74 -11.92 -4.51
C MET A 1 19.07 -11.31 -3.31
N GLU A 2 19.31 -10.06 -3.10
CA GLU A 2 18.68 -9.35 -2.00
C GLU A 2 17.21 -9.09 -2.28
N CYS A 3 16.38 -9.19 -1.24
CA CYS A 3 14.97 -8.85 -1.33
C CYS A 3 14.79 -7.33 -1.45
N ALA A 4 14.08 -6.89 -2.48
CA ALA A 4 13.84 -5.47 -2.74
C ALA A 4 13.03 -4.79 -1.62
N ILE A 5 12.12 -5.52 -0.96
CA ILE A 5 11.34 -4.98 0.16
C ILE A 5 12.20 -4.89 1.42
N CYS A 6 13.07 -5.87 1.68
CA CYS A 6 14.03 -5.75 2.78
C CYS A 6 14.95 -4.54 2.58
N ALA A 7 15.42 -4.33 1.34
CA ALA A 7 16.20 -3.14 1.00
C ALA A 7 15.40 -1.85 1.22
N LYS A 8 14.15 -1.83 0.76
CA LYS A 8 13.22 -0.71 0.98
C LYS A 8 13.08 -0.34 2.46
N HIS A 9 12.99 -1.34 3.34
CA HIS A 9 12.87 -1.10 4.79
C HIS A 9 14.12 -0.48 5.38
N ARG A 10 15.26 -0.57 4.69
CA ARG A 10 16.50 0.14 5.04
C ARG A 10 16.64 1.49 4.34
N GLY A 11 15.63 1.91 3.58
CA GLY A 11 15.67 3.15 2.81
C GLY A 11 16.48 3.05 1.51
N GLU A 12 16.62 1.87 0.95
CA GLU A 12 17.43 1.60 -0.23
C GLU A 12 16.60 1.04 -1.39
N GLY A 13 17.05 1.29 -2.61
CA GLY A 13 16.50 0.69 -3.83
C GLY A 13 15.31 1.44 -4.42
N PRO A 14 14.77 0.91 -5.55
CA PRO A 14 13.76 1.61 -6.35
C PRO A 14 12.35 1.58 -5.76
N LEU A 15 12.10 0.74 -4.75
CA LEU A 15 10.76 0.60 -4.16
C LEU A 15 10.52 1.58 -3.01
N VAL A 16 11.52 2.36 -2.63
CA VAL A 16 11.39 3.34 -1.54
C VAL A 16 10.34 4.38 -1.90
N GLY A 17 9.38 4.58 -0.99
CA GLY A 17 8.36 5.61 -1.07
C GLY A 17 8.08 6.18 0.31
N PRO A 18 7.20 7.18 0.41
CA PRO A 18 6.88 7.77 1.71
C PRO A 18 6.28 6.73 2.66
N VAL A 19 6.80 6.67 3.88
CA VAL A 19 6.24 5.81 4.93
C VAL A 19 5.03 6.52 5.53
N VAL A 20 3.93 5.79 5.64
CA VAL A 20 2.71 6.27 6.30
C VAL A 20 2.75 5.96 7.78
N TRP A 21 3.06 4.72 8.13
CA TRP A 21 3.08 4.25 9.50
C TRP A 21 3.90 2.96 9.61
N ALA A 22 4.51 2.73 10.76
CA ALA A 22 5.27 1.52 10.99
C ALA A 22 5.31 1.19 12.49
N ASP A 23 5.36 -0.10 12.79
CA ASP A 23 5.64 -0.62 14.13
C ASP A 23 6.68 -1.75 14.05
N ASP A 24 6.80 -2.58 15.10
CA ASP A 24 7.77 -3.67 15.13
C ASP A 24 7.43 -4.82 14.17
N THR A 25 6.20 -4.88 13.68
CA THR A 25 5.68 -6.01 12.89
C THR A 25 5.39 -5.64 11.44
N VAL A 26 4.92 -4.41 11.20
CA VAL A 26 4.34 -3.99 9.91
C VAL A 26 4.90 -2.63 9.49
N VAL A 27 5.08 -2.46 8.20
CA VAL A 27 5.37 -1.16 7.56
C VAL A 27 4.27 -0.86 6.56
N VAL A 28 3.70 0.35 6.63
CA VAL A 28 2.77 0.86 5.63
C VAL A 28 3.44 2.02 4.91
N SER A 29 3.53 1.90 3.58
CA SER A 29 4.17 2.92 2.75
C SER A 29 3.37 3.18 1.49
N HIS A 30 3.56 4.36 0.91
CA HIS A 30 2.95 4.71 -0.37
C HIS A 30 3.83 4.23 -1.52
N ARG A 31 3.19 3.71 -2.56
CA ARG A 31 3.87 3.31 -3.80
C ARG A 31 4.64 4.50 -4.38
N PRO A 32 5.88 4.30 -4.86
CA PRO A 32 6.57 5.35 -5.63
C PRO A 32 5.80 5.71 -6.89
N GLY A 33 5.85 6.98 -7.30
CA GLY A 33 5.19 7.49 -8.49
C GLY A 33 4.14 8.54 -8.16
N ASP A 34 3.29 8.84 -9.14
CA ASP A 34 2.40 10.00 -9.10
C ASP A 34 0.93 9.68 -8.80
N PHE A 35 0.59 8.40 -8.66
CA PHE A 35 -0.79 7.99 -8.38
C PHE A 35 -1.08 8.11 -6.88
N PRO A 36 -1.89 9.09 -6.44
CA PRO A 36 -2.20 9.23 -5.01
C PRO A 36 -3.14 8.13 -4.54
N GLY A 37 -2.79 7.48 -3.44
CA GLY A 37 -3.70 6.50 -2.81
C GLY A 37 -3.42 5.05 -3.17
N TYR A 38 -2.15 4.69 -3.36
CA TYR A 38 -1.73 3.30 -3.51
C TYR A 38 -0.76 2.94 -2.39
N LEU A 39 -1.22 2.13 -1.45
CA LEU A 39 -0.43 1.75 -0.28
C LEU A 39 -0.04 0.28 -0.32
N PHE A 40 1.11 0.00 0.30
CA PHE A 40 1.54 -1.36 0.62
C PHE A 40 1.55 -1.55 2.12
N VAL A 41 1.03 -2.69 2.56
CA VAL A 41 1.15 -3.15 3.93
C VAL A 41 2.08 -4.36 3.91
N GLU A 42 3.24 -4.25 4.55
CA GLU A 42 4.32 -5.23 4.46
C GLU A 42 4.71 -5.72 5.84
N THR A 43 5.04 -7.00 5.95
CA THR A 43 5.68 -7.49 7.17
C THR A 43 7.13 -7.00 7.23
N ARG A 44 7.61 -6.73 8.45
CA ARG A 44 9.04 -6.49 8.64
C ARG A 44 9.85 -7.76 8.43
N ARG A 45 9.34 -8.87 8.94
CA ARG A 45 10.01 -10.17 8.78
C ARG A 45 9.95 -10.59 7.32
N HIS A 46 11.06 -11.06 6.79
CA HIS A 46 11.13 -11.59 5.43
C HIS A 46 10.43 -12.94 5.37
N VAL A 47 9.23 -12.94 4.83
CA VAL A 47 8.40 -14.12 4.62
C VAL A 47 7.61 -13.91 3.33
N ALA A 48 7.48 -14.95 2.51
CA ALA A 48 6.99 -14.77 1.15
C ALA A 48 5.47 -14.70 1.05
N ALA A 49 4.75 -15.58 1.73
CA ALA A 49 3.33 -15.83 1.46
C ALA A 49 2.46 -15.71 2.70
N LEU A 50 1.17 -15.49 2.46
CA LEU A 50 0.16 -15.34 3.52
C LEU A 50 0.14 -16.52 4.50
N ASP A 51 0.26 -17.74 3.99
CA ASP A 51 0.23 -18.95 4.81
C ASP A 51 1.47 -19.13 5.70
N GLU A 52 2.52 -18.33 5.46
CA GLU A 52 3.76 -18.36 6.23
C GLU A 52 3.78 -17.34 7.37
N LEU A 53 2.78 -16.46 7.46
CA LEU A 53 2.67 -15.48 8.54
C LEU A 53 2.39 -16.17 9.87
N THR A 54 2.88 -15.57 10.96
CA THR A 54 2.42 -15.94 12.29
C THR A 54 1.03 -15.39 12.55
N PRO A 55 0.27 -15.95 13.52
CA PRO A 55 -1.04 -15.38 13.90
C PRO A 55 -0.96 -13.91 14.30
N ASP A 56 0.09 -13.50 15.01
CA ASP A 56 0.28 -12.10 15.37
C ASP A 56 0.52 -11.22 14.14
N GLU A 57 1.28 -11.71 13.17
CA GLU A 57 1.49 -11.01 11.91
C GLU A 57 0.18 -10.86 11.11
N VAL A 58 -0.64 -11.92 11.06
CA VAL A 58 -1.95 -11.85 10.41
C VAL A 58 -2.81 -10.76 11.04
N THR A 59 -2.86 -10.70 12.36
CA THR A 59 -3.62 -9.67 13.08
C THR A 59 -3.09 -8.28 12.76
N ALA A 60 -1.78 -8.08 12.84
CA ALA A 60 -1.15 -6.78 12.60
C ALA A 60 -1.38 -6.30 11.16
N VAL A 61 -1.17 -7.17 10.18
CA VAL A 61 -1.38 -6.85 8.76
C VAL A 61 -2.84 -6.52 8.49
N SER A 62 -3.77 -7.31 9.00
CA SER A 62 -5.20 -7.10 8.78
C SER A 62 -5.68 -5.78 9.36
N GLN A 63 -5.25 -5.45 10.57
CA GLN A 63 -5.59 -4.17 11.20
C GLN A 63 -4.99 -2.99 10.43
N ALA A 64 -3.73 -3.10 10.00
CA ALA A 64 -3.08 -2.05 9.24
C ALA A 64 -3.78 -1.83 7.89
N ALA A 65 -4.13 -2.90 7.18
CA ALA A 65 -4.86 -2.82 5.91
C ALA A 65 -6.24 -2.16 6.08
N TRP A 66 -6.95 -2.51 7.15
CA TRP A 66 -8.24 -1.92 7.48
C TRP A 66 -8.11 -0.41 7.76
N ARG A 67 -7.12 -0.01 8.55
CA ARG A 67 -6.86 1.41 8.83
C ARG A 67 -6.45 2.16 7.58
N ALA A 68 -5.63 1.55 6.74
CA ALA A 68 -5.24 2.11 5.46
C ALA A 68 -6.46 2.37 4.57
N ALA A 69 -7.36 1.41 4.46
CA ALA A 69 -8.58 1.54 3.67
C ALA A 69 -9.49 2.65 4.20
N ARG A 70 -9.66 2.72 5.52
CA ARG A 70 -10.45 3.79 6.15
C ARG A 70 -9.83 5.17 5.90
N GLY A 71 -8.52 5.27 6.03
CA GLY A 71 -7.80 6.52 5.79
C GLY A 71 -7.93 6.98 4.35
N LEU A 72 -7.73 6.07 3.39
CA LEU A 72 -7.88 6.39 1.97
C LEU A 72 -9.30 6.87 1.65
N ARG A 73 -10.31 6.22 2.20
CA ARG A 73 -11.70 6.67 1.98
C ARG A 73 -11.95 8.04 2.56
N ALA A 74 -11.45 8.29 3.76
CA ALA A 74 -11.66 9.58 4.43
C ALA A 74 -10.93 10.73 3.73
N GLU A 75 -9.69 10.48 3.26
CA GLU A 75 -8.84 11.54 2.70
C GLU A 75 -9.10 11.79 1.22
N LEU A 76 -9.54 10.80 0.46
CA LEU A 76 -9.63 10.90 -1.00
C LEU A 76 -11.06 10.77 -1.55
N ALA A 77 -12.01 10.30 -0.75
CA ALA A 77 -13.39 10.05 -1.18
C ALA A 77 -13.47 9.32 -2.54
N PRO A 78 -12.79 8.18 -2.71
CA PRO A 78 -12.74 7.48 -3.98
C PRO A 78 -14.05 6.76 -4.27
N GLU A 79 -14.20 6.29 -5.51
CA GLU A 79 -15.31 5.39 -5.87
C GLU A 79 -15.19 4.06 -5.13
N HIS A 80 -13.98 3.47 -5.15
CA HIS A 80 -13.69 2.21 -4.46
C HIS A 80 -12.35 2.23 -3.76
N VAL A 81 -12.24 1.43 -2.70
CA VAL A 81 -10.95 1.03 -2.11
C VAL A 81 -10.84 -0.47 -2.29
N PHE A 82 -9.79 -0.90 -2.95
CA PHE A 82 -9.50 -2.32 -3.20
C PHE A 82 -8.33 -2.79 -2.35
N SER A 83 -8.29 -4.08 -2.09
CA SER A 83 -7.14 -4.72 -1.46
C SER A 83 -6.86 -6.06 -2.11
N ALA A 84 -5.58 -6.41 -2.22
CA ALA A 84 -5.16 -7.66 -2.83
C ALA A 84 -3.82 -8.13 -2.27
N ILE A 85 -3.65 -9.45 -2.23
CA ILE A 85 -2.39 -10.11 -1.91
C ILE A 85 -2.06 -10.98 -3.13
N ALA A 86 -1.05 -10.60 -3.90
CA ALA A 86 -0.70 -11.30 -5.13
C ALA A 86 0.65 -12.04 -5.05
N GLY A 87 1.68 -11.41 -4.49
CA GLY A 87 2.97 -12.03 -4.25
C GLY A 87 3.76 -12.41 -5.50
N ARG A 88 3.47 -11.82 -6.65
CA ARG A 88 4.05 -12.25 -7.93
C ARG A 88 5.40 -11.60 -8.25
N GLY A 89 5.61 -10.38 -7.82
CA GLY A 89 6.80 -9.62 -8.19
C GLY A 89 7.96 -9.79 -7.21
N VAL A 90 7.69 -9.77 -5.93
CA VAL A 90 8.69 -9.86 -4.87
C VAL A 90 8.24 -10.89 -3.83
N ALA A 91 9.14 -11.81 -3.49
CA ALA A 91 8.87 -12.88 -2.51
C ALA A 91 9.06 -12.38 -1.07
N HIS A 92 8.33 -11.32 -0.74
CA HIS A 92 8.23 -10.76 0.60
C HIS A 92 6.79 -10.30 0.75
N PHE A 93 6.11 -10.70 1.82
CA PHE A 93 4.69 -10.42 1.98
C PHE A 93 4.40 -8.93 1.86
N HIS A 94 3.50 -8.61 0.94
CA HIS A 94 2.98 -7.26 0.76
C HIS A 94 1.53 -7.32 0.30
N GLN A 95 0.69 -6.58 0.99
CA GLN A 95 -0.73 -6.43 0.67
C GLN A 95 -0.94 -5.06 0.06
N HIS A 96 -1.58 -5.04 -1.11
CA HIS A 96 -1.96 -3.81 -1.79
C HIS A 96 -3.24 -3.26 -1.18
N VAL A 97 -3.29 -1.95 -0.92
CA VAL A 97 -4.52 -1.24 -0.54
C VAL A 97 -4.55 0.05 -1.35
N PHE A 98 -5.50 0.17 -2.26
CA PHE A 98 -5.46 1.26 -3.24
C PHE A 98 -6.86 1.71 -3.64
N VAL A 99 -6.93 2.94 -4.16
CA VAL A 99 -8.18 3.57 -4.55
C VAL A 99 -8.45 3.40 -6.05
N ARG A 100 -9.73 3.43 -6.40
CA ARG A 100 -10.20 3.71 -7.75
C ARG A 100 -11.00 5.01 -7.69
N TYR A 101 -10.54 6.01 -8.41
CA TYR A 101 -11.18 7.33 -8.40
C TYR A 101 -12.46 7.35 -9.20
N GLN A 102 -13.38 8.24 -8.80
CA GLN A 102 -14.55 8.59 -9.58
C GLN A 102 -14.12 8.99 -10.99
N GLY A 103 -14.83 8.50 -12.01
CA GLY A 103 -14.53 8.81 -13.40
C GLY A 103 -13.50 7.91 -14.05
N THR A 104 -12.86 6.99 -13.33
CA THR A 104 -11.94 6.02 -13.95
C THR A 104 -12.68 5.24 -15.02
N PRO A 105 -12.16 5.15 -16.27
CA PRO A 105 -12.84 4.45 -17.35
C PRO A 105 -13.16 2.99 -17.00
N SER A 106 -14.36 2.56 -17.34
CA SER A 106 -14.84 1.20 -17.01
C SER A 106 -14.05 0.10 -17.71
N GLU A 107 -13.43 0.39 -18.85
CA GLU A 107 -12.59 -0.54 -19.58
C GLU A 107 -11.24 -0.82 -18.92
N LEU A 108 -10.81 0.03 -17.99
CA LEU A 108 -9.64 -0.26 -17.18
C LEU A 108 -9.99 -1.29 -16.11
N GLY A 109 -9.21 -2.37 -16.03
CA GLY A 109 -9.37 -3.38 -15.01
C GLY A 109 -9.23 -2.78 -13.60
N TRP A 110 -9.70 -3.51 -12.60
CA TRP A 110 -9.74 -3.02 -11.23
C TRP A 110 -8.34 -2.68 -10.66
N MET A 111 -7.28 -3.35 -11.13
CA MET A 111 -5.90 -3.04 -10.75
C MET A 111 -5.20 -2.05 -11.68
N ASP A 112 -5.85 -1.66 -12.76
CA ASP A 112 -5.23 -0.82 -13.79
C ASP A 112 -5.54 0.67 -13.62
N GLY A 113 -6.31 1.03 -12.60
CA GLY A 113 -6.61 2.42 -12.27
C GLY A 113 -5.40 3.34 -12.23
N PRO A 114 -4.23 2.88 -11.68
CA PRO A 114 -3.02 3.71 -11.66
C PRO A 114 -2.47 4.11 -13.03
N SER A 115 -2.86 3.44 -14.10
CA SER A 115 -2.48 3.82 -15.48
C SER A 115 -3.35 4.94 -16.06
N TRP A 116 -4.46 5.29 -15.41
CA TRP A 116 -5.34 6.36 -15.87
C TRP A 116 -4.70 7.72 -15.66
N THR A 117 -4.63 8.53 -16.72
CA THR A 117 -4.02 9.86 -16.68
C THR A 117 -4.94 10.93 -16.09
N GLY A 118 -6.23 10.63 -15.93
CA GLY A 118 -7.23 11.55 -15.38
C GLY A 118 -7.30 11.60 -13.86
N VAL A 119 -6.38 10.93 -13.15
CA VAL A 119 -6.40 10.93 -11.69
C VAL A 119 -6.17 12.34 -11.14
N PRO A 120 -6.83 12.69 -10.02
CA PRO A 120 -6.57 13.97 -9.37
C PRO A 120 -5.11 14.10 -8.94
N ALA A 121 -4.51 15.26 -9.22
CA ALA A 121 -3.18 15.56 -8.70
C ALA A 121 -3.24 15.79 -7.20
N ALA A 122 -2.23 15.31 -6.47
CA ALA A 122 -2.13 15.52 -5.03
C ALA A 122 -0.67 15.52 -4.59
N ASP A 123 -0.40 16.20 -3.49
CA ASP A 123 0.87 16.10 -2.79
C ASP A 123 0.87 14.80 -1.98
N ILE A 124 1.61 13.81 -2.48
CA ILE A 124 1.63 12.47 -1.88
C ILE A 124 2.26 12.48 -0.49
N HIS A 125 3.29 13.28 -0.26
CA HIS A 125 3.89 13.41 1.08
C HIS A 125 2.89 13.98 2.09
N ALA A 126 2.16 15.02 1.70
CA ALA A 126 1.11 15.60 2.54
C ALA A 126 -0.02 14.59 2.79
N LEU A 127 -0.43 13.85 1.76
CA LEU A 127 -1.42 12.78 1.89
C LEU A 127 -0.96 11.72 2.90
N CYS A 128 0.28 11.27 2.81
CA CYS A 128 0.83 10.29 3.75
C CYS A 128 0.83 10.80 5.19
N GLY A 129 1.12 12.08 5.40
CA GLY A 129 1.01 12.71 6.71
C GLY A 129 -0.41 12.67 7.27
N ARG A 130 -1.42 12.93 6.43
CA ARG A 130 -2.82 12.82 6.85
C ARG A 130 -3.25 11.38 7.09
N LEU A 131 -2.80 10.46 6.23
CA LEU A 131 -3.10 9.03 6.40
C LEU A 131 -2.54 8.48 7.72
N ALA A 132 -1.37 8.94 8.13
CA ALA A 132 -0.76 8.53 9.40
C ALA A 132 -1.69 8.76 10.60
N GLY A 133 -2.52 9.79 10.55
CA GLY A 133 -3.48 10.09 11.60
C GLY A 133 -4.58 9.05 11.78
N HIS A 134 -4.71 8.10 10.85
CA HIS A 134 -5.69 7.01 10.90
C HIS A 134 -5.12 5.75 11.55
N PHE A 135 -3.86 5.73 11.89
CA PHE A 135 -3.18 4.62 12.53
C PHE A 135 -2.88 4.93 13.99
#